data_ae8e64c5d9241320aab16f4a1074c790
#
_entry.id   ae8e64c5d9241320aab16f4a1074c790
#
_cell.length_a   1.000
_cell.length_b   1.000
_cell.length_c   1.000
_cell.angle_alpha   90.00
_cell.angle_beta   90.00
_cell.angle_gamma   90.00
#
_symmetry.space_group_name_H-M   'P 1'
#
loop_
_entity.id
_entity.type
_entity.pdbx_description
1 polymer ?
#
loop_
_entity_poly.entity_id
_entity_poly.type
_entity_poly.pdbx_seq_one_letter_code
_entity_poly.pdbx_strand_id
1 'polypeptide(L)'
;MGKVIVKIKLTNQGDLVTFNRKLSKTKPRTVEVDAMVAPEATLLYLKPSVIKKLGLERTDTVRSKTTNGDALRFKYASVRLELMGRAEEFSVIEVPEDVPNLLGQVPLEVLDFVVDARGQKLIGNPAHGGEQMTEEY
;
A
#
# COMPACT_ATOMS: atom_id res chain seq x y z
N MET A 1 -22.40 1.79 -4.85
CA MET A 1 -21.35 2.69 -4.41
C MET A 1 -20.21 2.68 -5.41
N GLY A 2 -19.72 3.84 -5.84
CA GLY A 2 -18.62 3.92 -6.77
C GLY A 2 -17.29 3.48 -6.16
N LYS A 3 -16.38 3.04 -7.01
CA LYS A 3 -15.02 2.68 -6.61
C LYS A 3 -14.16 3.93 -6.52
N VAL A 4 -13.32 3.98 -5.48
CA VAL A 4 -12.31 5.04 -5.35
C VAL A 4 -10.98 4.45 -5.80
N ILE A 5 -10.45 4.98 -6.89
CA ILE A 5 -9.17 4.58 -7.46
C ILE A 5 -8.19 5.72 -7.25
N VAL A 6 -7.02 5.41 -6.72
CA VAL A 6 -5.97 6.39 -6.49
C VAL A 6 -4.68 5.92 -7.12
N LYS A 7 -3.84 6.87 -7.49
CA LYS A 7 -2.49 6.58 -7.98
C LYS A 7 -1.54 6.58 -6.81
N ILE A 8 -0.78 5.51 -6.67
CA ILE A 8 0.22 5.35 -5.61
C ILE A 8 1.59 5.17 -6.23
N LYS A 9 2.61 5.69 -5.55
CA LYS A 9 4.00 5.47 -5.89
C LYS A 9 4.59 4.50 -4.88
N LEU A 10 5.21 3.44 -5.38
CA LEU A 10 5.80 2.39 -4.56
C LEU A 10 7.30 2.30 -4.84
N THR A 11 8.09 2.26 -3.79
CA THR A 11 9.54 2.11 -3.87
C THR A 11 9.96 0.91 -3.03
N ASN A 12 10.85 0.07 -3.56
CA ASN A 12 11.43 -1.02 -2.80
C ASN A 12 12.20 -0.43 -1.60
N GLN A 13 11.73 -0.72 -0.39
CA GLN A 13 12.27 -0.12 0.83
C GLN A 13 13.73 -0.55 1.07
N GLY A 14 14.06 -1.80 0.82
CA GLY A 14 15.44 -2.29 0.95
C GLY A 14 16.39 -1.57 0.00
N ASP A 15 15.97 -1.36 -1.24
CA ASP A 15 16.75 -0.59 -2.23
C ASP A 15 16.97 0.83 -1.74
N LEU A 16 15.93 1.46 -1.20
CA LEU A 16 15.97 2.84 -0.73
C LEU A 16 16.96 3.00 0.43
N VAL A 17 16.91 2.10 1.41
CA VAL A 17 17.82 2.12 2.55
C VAL A 17 19.26 1.95 2.10
N THR A 18 19.51 0.98 1.21
CA THR A 18 20.84 0.70 0.66
C THR A 18 21.39 1.90 -0.09
N PHE A 19 20.57 2.52 -0.92
CA PHE A 19 20.93 3.72 -1.67
C PHE A 19 21.22 4.90 -0.75
N ASN A 20 20.38 5.15 0.24
CA ASN A 20 20.54 6.26 1.18
C ASN A 20 21.79 6.10 2.04
N ARG A 21 22.18 4.86 2.33
CA ARG A 21 23.42 4.56 3.05
C ARG A 21 24.66 4.59 2.18
N LYS A 22 24.50 4.90 0.88
CA LYS A 22 25.58 4.92 -0.12
C LYS A 22 26.27 3.56 -0.28
N LEU A 23 25.55 2.47 0.00
CA LEU A 23 26.03 1.10 -0.21
C LEU A 23 25.78 0.63 -1.64
N SER A 24 25.01 1.37 -2.42
CA SER A 24 24.73 1.11 -3.82
C SER A 24 24.60 2.42 -4.57
N LYS A 25 25.06 2.44 -5.82
CA LYS A 25 24.89 3.57 -6.74
C LYS A 25 23.63 3.41 -7.58
N THR A 26 23.01 2.22 -7.52
CA THR A 26 21.80 1.93 -8.26
C THR A 26 20.61 2.59 -7.59
N LYS A 27 19.83 3.34 -8.36
CA LYS A 27 18.61 3.97 -7.85
C LYS A 27 17.60 2.92 -7.40
N PRO A 28 16.84 3.18 -6.35
CA PRO A 28 15.80 2.26 -5.88
C PRO A 28 14.76 1.98 -6.96
N ARG A 29 14.31 0.73 -7.03
CA ARG A 29 13.23 0.36 -7.93
C ARG A 29 11.92 0.99 -7.47
N THR A 30 11.22 1.63 -8.40
CA THR A 30 10.03 2.42 -8.12
C THR A 30 9.01 2.18 -9.22
N VAL A 31 7.73 2.12 -8.87
CA VAL A 31 6.61 2.05 -9.83
C VAL A 31 5.49 2.97 -9.38
N GLU A 32 4.74 3.49 -10.34
CA GLU A 32 3.47 4.14 -10.09
C GLU A 32 2.36 3.26 -10.63
N VAL A 33 1.36 2.99 -9.82
CA VAL A 33 0.23 2.13 -10.19
C VAL A 33 -1.06 2.67 -9.60
N ASP A 34 -2.16 2.24 -10.19
CA ASP A 34 -3.47 2.50 -9.62
C ASP A 34 -3.78 1.45 -8.54
N ALA A 35 -4.44 1.89 -7.47
CA ALA A 35 -4.95 1.02 -6.42
C ALA A 35 -6.38 1.39 -6.09
N MET A 36 -7.19 0.39 -5.78
CA MET A 36 -8.55 0.59 -5.30
C MET A 36 -8.51 0.79 -3.80
N VAL A 37 -9.16 1.85 -3.32
CA VAL A 37 -9.32 2.10 -1.89
C VAL A 37 -10.34 1.09 -1.36
N ALA A 38 -9.91 0.26 -0.41
CA ALA A 38 -10.70 -0.85 0.12
C ALA A 38 -10.63 -0.86 1.65
N PRO A 39 -11.40 0.00 2.35
CA PRO A 39 -11.36 0.06 3.82
C PRO A 39 -11.72 -1.25 4.50
N GLU A 40 -12.47 -2.11 3.82
CA GLU A 40 -12.83 -3.45 4.30
C GLU A 40 -11.69 -4.47 4.21
N ALA A 41 -10.65 -4.18 3.44
CA ALA A 41 -9.43 -4.98 3.41
C ALA A 41 -8.46 -4.46 4.48
N THR A 42 -7.53 -5.29 4.94
CA THR A 42 -6.68 -4.96 6.08
C THR A 42 -5.39 -4.26 5.68
N LEU A 43 -4.67 -4.78 4.70
CA LEU A 43 -3.28 -4.41 4.42
C LEU A 43 -3.12 -3.77 3.04
N LEU A 44 -1.91 -3.79 2.51
CA LEU A 44 -1.59 -3.38 1.15
C LEU A 44 -1.46 -4.64 0.29
N TYR A 45 -2.23 -4.70 -0.78
CA TYR A 45 -2.27 -5.85 -1.68
C TYR A 45 -1.83 -5.43 -3.07
N LEU A 46 -0.90 -6.17 -3.65
CA LEU A 46 -0.34 -5.87 -4.96
C LEU A 46 -0.40 -7.09 -5.88
N LYS A 47 -0.55 -6.81 -7.18
CA LYS A 47 -0.50 -7.83 -8.22
C LYS A 47 0.92 -8.40 -8.33
N PRO A 48 1.06 -9.67 -8.76
CA PRO A 48 2.38 -10.27 -8.97
C PRO A 48 3.27 -9.47 -9.91
N SER A 49 2.72 -8.88 -10.96
CA SER A 49 3.49 -8.08 -11.91
C SER A 49 4.12 -6.85 -11.27
N VAL A 50 3.40 -6.21 -10.33
CA VAL A 50 3.91 -5.05 -9.58
C VAL A 50 5.02 -5.47 -8.62
N ILE A 51 4.80 -6.55 -7.90
CA ILE A 51 5.78 -7.12 -6.96
C ILE A 51 7.08 -7.47 -7.70
N LYS A 52 6.96 -8.06 -8.89
CA LYS A 52 8.10 -8.43 -9.71
C LYS A 52 8.90 -7.21 -10.17
N LYS A 53 8.22 -6.17 -10.63
CA LYS A 53 8.87 -4.91 -11.06
C LYS A 53 9.63 -4.26 -9.91
N LEU A 54 9.09 -4.35 -8.71
CA LEU A 54 9.74 -3.84 -7.50
C LEU A 54 10.85 -4.75 -6.98
N GLY A 55 10.92 -5.98 -7.45
CA GLY A 55 11.92 -6.95 -7.01
C GLY A 55 11.82 -7.31 -5.55
N LEU A 56 10.60 -7.36 -5.00
CA LEU A 56 10.39 -7.67 -3.59
C LEU A 56 10.67 -9.13 -3.29
N GLU A 57 11.25 -9.40 -2.13
CA GLU A 57 11.51 -10.75 -1.67
C GLU A 57 10.34 -11.26 -0.83
N ARG A 58 9.97 -12.52 -1.08
CA ARG A 58 8.95 -13.19 -0.28
C ARG A 58 9.50 -13.47 1.11
N THR A 59 8.72 -13.14 2.15
CA THR A 59 9.12 -13.35 3.53
C THR A 59 8.26 -14.40 4.24
N ASP A 60 6.97 -14.43 3.95
CA ASP A 60 6.02 -15.26 4.70
C ASP A 60 4.85 -15.71 3.83
N THR A 61 4.03 -16.57 4.40
CA THR A 61 2.72 -16.94 3.88
C THR A 61 1.68 -16.57 4.92
N VAL A 62 0.58 -15.97 4.49
CA VAL A 62 -0.51 -15.57 5.38
C VAL A 62 -1.83 -16.16 4.91
N ARG A 63 -2.73 -16.42 5.86
CA ARG A 63 -4.10 -16.83 5.54
C ARG A 63 -4.95 -15.59 5.41
N SER A 64 -5.70 -15.52 4.33
CA SER A 64 -6.57 -14.38 4.02
C SER A 64 -8.00 -14.84 3.84
N LYS A 65 -8.96 -14.10 4.38
CA LYS A 65 -10.37 -14.30 4.08
C LYS A 65 -10.72 -13.55 2.82
N THR A 66 -11.31 -14.26 1.86
CA THR A 66 -11.77 -13.66 0.61
C THR A 66 -13.27 -13.91 0.44
N THR A 67 -13.86 -13.26 -0.54
CA THR A 67 -15.27 -13.48 -0.89
C THR A 67 -15.56 -14.92 -1.30
N ASN A 68 -14.54 -15.66 -1.72
CA ASN A 68 -14.62 -17.06 -2.15
C ASN A 68 -14.09 -18.03 -1.09
N GLY A 69 -13.98 -17.61 0.17
CA GLY A 69 -13.46 -18.42 1.26
C GLY A 69 -12.00 -18.05 1.62
N ASP A 70 -11.39 -18.91 2.44
CA ASP A 70 -10.01 -18.69 2.86
C ASP A 70 -9.04 -19.02 1.74
N ALA A 71 -7.97 -18.23 1.65
CA ALA A 71 -6.88 -18.45 0.70
C ALA A 71 -5.54 -18.21 1.39
N LEU A 72 -4.51 -18.91 0.91
CA LEU A 72 -3.14 -18.62 1.31
C LEU A 72 -2.58 -17.57 0.36
N ARG A 73 -1.92 -16.57 0.93
CA ARG A 73 -1.28 -15.49 0.18
C ARG A 73 0.18 -15.39 0.57
N PHE A 74 1.02 -15.00 -0.37
CA PHE A 74 2.41 -14.71 -0.08
C PHE A 74 2.56 -13.28 0.40
N LYS A 75 3.38 -13.12 1.43
CA LYS A 75 3.76 -11.81 1.97
C LYS A 75 5.19 -11.48 1.55
N TYR A 76 5.42 -10.24 1.23
CA TYR A 76 6.69 -9.74 0.72
C TYR A 76 7.27 -8.63 1.59
N ALA A 77 8.56 -8.42 1.44
CA ALA A 77 9.28 -7.33 2.07
C ALA A 77 8.67 -5.98 1.71
N SER A 78 8.97 -4.98 2.53
CA SER A 78 8.26 -3.70 2.54
C SER A 78 8.55 -2.81 1.35
N VAL A 79 7.56 -1.98 1.05
CA VAL A 79 7.66 -0.85 0.13
C VAL A 79 7.48 0.45 0.91
N ARG A 80 8.04 1.55 0.38
CA ARG A 80 7.62 2.89 0.75
C ARG A 80 6.45 3.26 -0.15
N LEU A 81 5.32 3.53 0.46
CA LEU A 81 4.11 3.95 -0.24
C LEU A 81 3.99 5.46 -0.14
N GLU A 82 3.85 6.13 -1.29
CA GLU A 82 3.59 7.57 -1.35
C GLU A 82 2.24 7.80 -2.01
N LEU A 83 1.41 8.59 -1.35
CA LEU A 83 0.05 8.89 -1.78
C LEU A 83 -0.32 10.32 -1.36
N MET A 84 -0.62 11.16 -2.33
CA MET A 84 -1.07 12.53 -2.07
C MET A 84 -0.15 13.30 -1.12
N GLY A 85 1.16 13.15 -1.29
CA GLY A 85 2.17 13.86 -0.49
C GLY A 85 2.49 13.22 0.86
N ARG A 86 1.85 12.11 1.21
CA ARG A 86 2.12 11.37 2.46
C ARG A 86 2.80 10.06 2.13
N ALA A 87 3.67 9.60 3.02
CA ALA A 87 4.44 8.40 2.77
C ALA A 87 4.67 7.58 4.04
N GLU A 88 4.72 6.26 3.89
CA GLU A 88 5.01 5.33 4.96
C GLU A 88 5.43 3.98 4.39
N GLU A 89 6.03 3.14 5.22
CA GLU A 89 6.49 1.81 4.87
C GLU A 89 5.45 0.76 5.23
N PHE A 90 5.17 -0.16 4.29
CA PHE A 90 4.22 -1.27 4.53
C PHE A 90 4.72 -2.55 3.90
N SER A 91 4.45 -3.68 4.57
CA SER A 91 4.57 -5.00 3.98
C SER A 91 3.53 -5.18 2.89
N VAL A 92 3.77 -6.10 1.98
CA VAL A 92 2.92 -6.33 0.81
C VAL A 92 2.37 -7.76 0.84
N ILE A 93 1.08 -7.89 0.55
CA ILE A 93 0.43 -9.18 0.33
C ILE A 93 0.16 -9.30 -1.17
N GLU A 94 0.48 -10.46 -1.75
CA GLU A 94 0.22 -10.73 -3.16
C GLU A 94 -1.23 -11.15 -3.36
N VAL A 95 -1.88 -10.57 -4.37
CA VAL A 95 -3.20 -11.00 -4.85
C VAL A 95 -3.05 -11.52 -6.28
N PRO A 96 -4.04 -12.29 -6.78
CA PRO A 96 -4.01 -12.71 -8.18
C PRO A 96 -3.94 -11.53 -9.16
N GLU A 97 -3.37 -11.75 -10.34
CA GLU A 97 -3.14 -10.69 -11.32
C GLU A 97 -4.43 -10.02 -11.79
N ASP A 98 -5.55 -10.73 -11.76
CA ASP A 98 -6.86 -10.22 -12.15
C ASP A 98 -7.58 -9.44 -11.04
N VAL A 99 -6.99 -9.39 -9.83
CA VAL A 99 -7.50 -8.59 -8.71
C VAL A 99 -6.80 -7.23 -8.73
N PRO A 100 -7.53 -6.12 -8.50
CA PRO A 100 -6.88 -4.81 -8.40
C PRO A 100 -5.87 -4.76 -7.26
N ASN A 101 -4.86 -3.89 -7.38
CA ASN A 101 -4.08 -3.51 -6.20
C ASN A 101 -5.04 -2.87 -5.20
N LEU A 102 -4.91 -3.22 -3.91
CA LEU A 102 -5.84 -2.77 -2.87
C LEU A 102 -5.10 -1.99 -1.80
N LEU A 103 -5.64 -0.83 -1.47
CA LEU A 103 -5.18 0.00 -0.36
C LEU A 103 -6.14 -0.19 0.80
N GLY A 104 -5.76 -1.02 1.76
CA GLY A 104 -6.61 -1.43 2.87
C GLY A 104 -6.60 -0.48 4.05
N GLN A 105 -7.27 -0.90 5.13
CA GLN A 105 -7.52 -0.09 6.32
C GLN A 105 -6.24 0.38 7.01
N VAL A 106 -5.26 -0.51 7.21
CA VAL A 106 -4.03 -0.15 7.93
C VAL A 106 -3.24 0.95 7.21
N PRO A 107 -2.95 0.83 5.91
CA PRO A 107 -2.33 1.94 5.19
C PRO A 107 -3.13 3.24 5.25
N LEU A 108 -4.45 3.18 5.13
CA LEU A 108 -5.29 4.37 5.21
C LEU A 108 -5.19 5.05 6.57
N GLU A 109 -5.25 4.28 7.66
CA GLU A 109 -5.13 4.82 9.02
C GLU A 109 -3.75 5.41 9.30
N VAL A 110 -2.69 4.71 8.89
CA VAL A 110 -1.32 5.19 9.13
C VAL A 110 -1.05 6.47 8.34
N LEU A 111 -1.51 6.55 7.10
CA LEU A 111 -1.40 7.76 6.29
C LEU A 111 -2.44 8.83 6.64
N ASP A 112 -3.36 8.49 7.54
CA ASP A 112 -4.38 9.39 8.08
C ASP A 112 -5.33 9.92 7.01
N PHE A 113 -5.79 9.02 6.15
CA PHE A 113 -6.82 9.29 5.15
C PHE A 113 -8.14 8.62 5.51
N VAL A 114 -9.22 9.25 5.07
CA VAL A 114 -10.56 8.65 5.11
C VAL A 114 -11.22 8.76 3.74
N VAL A 115 -12.20 7.92 3.49
CA VAL A 115 -13.01 8.00 2.29
C VAL A 115 -14.15 8.99 2.53
N ASP A 116 -14.22 10.01 1.66
CA ASP A 116 -15.37 10.90 1.62
C ASP A 116 -16.45 10.23 0.77
N ALA A 117 -17.49 9.73 1.43
CA ALA A 117 -18.57 8.99 0.78
C ALA A 117 -19.34 9.86 -0.23
N ARG A 118 -19.49 11.14 0.03
CA ARG A 118 -20.19 12.06 -0.89
C ARG A 118 -19.40 12.32 -2.17
N GLY A 119 -18.10 12.61 -2.01
CA GLY A 119 -17.23 12.89 -3.14
C GLY A 119 -16.67 11.63 -3.78
N GLN A 120 -16.86 10.47 -3.16
CA GLN A 120 -16.26 9.20 -3.60
C GLN A 120 -14.77 9.37 -3.86
N LYS A 121 -14.09 9.98 -2.89
CA LYS A 121 -12.67 10.31 -2.99
C LYS A 121 -11.99 10.14 -1.64
N LEU A 122 -10.68 10.07 -1.68
CA LEU A 122 -9.84 10.00 -0.49
C LEU A 122 -9.49 11.42 -0.04
N ILE A 123 -9.65 11.68 1.27
CA ILE A 123 -9.32 12.98 1.86
C ILE A 123 -8.52 12.76 3.14
N GLY A 124 -7.79 13.80 3.56
CA GLY A 124 -7.17 13.80 4.88
C GLY A 124 -8.23 13.69 5.97
N ASN A 125 -7.89 13.03 7.09
CA ASN A 125 -8.82 12.82 8.18
C ASN A 125 -9.35 14.15 8.73
N PRO A 126 -10.65 14.44 8.64
CA PRO A 126 -11.21 15.70 9.15
C PRO A 126 -11.05 15.87 10.67
N ALA A 127 -10.96 14.78 11.43
CA ALA A 127 -10.74 14.85 12.88
C ALA A 127 -9.38 15.45 13.21
N HIS A 128 -8.44 15.47 12.27
CA HIS A 128 -7.09 16.06 12.41
C HIS A 128 -6.93 17.31 11.53
N GLY A 129 -8.04 17.94 11.15
CA GLY A 129 -8.00 19.13 10.28
C GLY A 129 -7.51 18.87 8.86
N GLY A 130 -7.54 17.62 8.41
CA GLY A 130 -7.05 17.22 7.10
C GLY A 130 -5.54 17.07 7.00
N GLU A 131 -4.80 17.30 8.09
CA GLU A 131 -3.35 17.13 8.15
C GLU A 131 -2.98 15.74 8.67
N GLN A 132 -1.86 15.21 8.22
CA GLN A 132 -1.38 13.90 8.69
C GLN A 132 -0.93 14.01 10.15
N MET A 133 -1.54 13.21 11.03
CA MET A 133 -1.24 13.21 12.46
C MET A 133 -1.27 11.79 13.01
N THR A 134 -0.47 11.56 14.07
CA THR A 134 -0.57 10.37 14.90
C THR A 134 -1.18 10.77 16.25
N GLU A 135 -1.77 9.82 16.95
CA GLU A 135 -2.33 10.04 18.28
C GLU A 135 -1.49 9.27 19.31
N GLU A 136 -1.15 9.93 20.42
CA GLU A 136 -0.41 9.33 21.53
C GLU A 136 -1.21 9.48 22.81
N TYR A 137 -1.14 8.46 23.65
CA TYR A 137 -1.81 8.45 24.95
C TYR A 137 -0.83 8.24 26.08
#